data_75cbd47d2e2826678069bbb7bca30b6d
#
_entry.id   75cbd47d2e2826678069bbb7bca30b6d
#
_cell.length_a   1.000
_cell.length_b   1.000
_cell.length_c   1.000
_cell.angle_alpha   90.00
_cell.angle_beta   90.00
_cell.angle_gamma   90.00
#
_symmetry.space_group_name_H-M   'P 1'
#
loop_
_entity.id
_entity.type
_entity.pdbx_description
1 polymer ?
#
loop_
_entity_poly.entity_id
_entity_poly.type
_entity_poly.pdbx_seq_one_letter_code
_entity_poly.pdbx_strand_id
1 'polypeptide(L)'
;MALHLIEVPHSDSVIECSKAIQVFLSSGSHFLSNADWGCDDGEHKAWIVVDVNSKEEALQIVPPLYRQQAKIVRLTKYTQATMKAAVSQSHHS
;
A
#
# COMPACT_ATOMS: atom_id res chain seq x y z
N MET A 1 -3.39 -3.92 15.54
CA MET A 1 -3.19 -3.16 14.30
C MET A 1 -1.93 -3.63 13.61
N ALA A 2 -1.90 -3.56 12.30
CA ALA A 2 -0.76 -4.02 11.53
C ALA A 2 -0.50 -3.05 10.37
N LEU A 3 0.77 -2.94 9.97
CA LEU A 3 1.13 -2.14 8.81
C LEU A 3 0.65 -2.83 7.53
N HIS A 4 0.08 -2.04 6.65
CA HIS A 4 -0.39 -2.51 5.35
C HIS A 4 0.18 -1.58 4.28
N LEU A 5 0.66 -2.19 3.19
CA LEU A 5 1.06 -1.46 2.00
C LEU A 5 -0.13 -1.41 1.07
N ILE A 6 -0.50 -0.22 0.65
CA ILE A 6 -1.52 0.01 -0.36
C ILE A 6 -0.80 0.38 -1.65
N GLU A 7 -1.00 -0.41 -2.69
CA GLU A 7 -0.42 -0.14 -4.00
C GLU A 7 -1.57 0.16 -4.96
N VAL A 8 -1.53 1.34 -5.57
CA VAL A 8 -2.59 1.80 -6.46
C VAL A 8 -2.00 2.09 -7.84
N PRO A 9 -2.10 1.12 -8.77
CA PRO A 9 -1.63 1.37 -10.13
C PRO A 9 -2.62 2.27 -10.89
N HIS A 10 -2.08 2.98 -11.88
CA HIS A 10 -2.86 3.80 -12.79
C HIS A 10 -2.23 3.72 -14.18
N SER A 11 -2.98 4.20 -15.18
CA SER A 11 -2.52 4.20 -16.57
C SER A 11 -1.23 5.02 -16.73
N ASP A 12 -0.38 4.62 -17.68
CA ASP A 12 0.92 5.25 -17.92
C ASP A 12 0.85 6.57 -18.69
N SER A 13 -0.34 7.08 -18.99
CA SER A 13 -0.46 8.38 -19.64
C SER A 13 -0.21 9.51 -18.64
N VAL A 14 0.37 10.61 -19.13
CA VAL A 14 0.64 11.80 -18.30
C VAL A 14 -0.65 12.34 -17.71
N ILE A 15 -1.74 12.32 -18.49
CA ILE A 15 -3.05 12.83 -18.05
C ILE A 15 -3.58 11.97 -16.91
N GLU A 16 -3.55 10.65 -17.03
CA GLU A 16 -4.05 9.73 -16.01
C GLU A 16 -3.20 9.79 -14.75
N CYS A 17 -1.90 9.92 -14.89
CA CYS A 17 -0.98 10.10 -13.77
C CYS A 17 -1.33 11.38 -12.98
N SER A 18 -1.45 12.51 -13.69
CA SER A 18 -1.81 13.79 -13.09
C SER A 18 -3.17 13.76 -12.43
N LYS A 19 -4.14 13.08 -13.06
CA LYS A 19 -5.49 12.93 -12.53
C LYS A 19 -5.48 12.16 -11.21
N ALA A 20 -4.74 11.06 -11.14
CA ALA A 20 -4.64 10.26 -9.93
C ALA A 20 -4.03 11.07 -8.78
N ILE A 21 -2.94 11.77 -9.06
CA ILE A 21 -2.29 12.63 -8.07
C ILE A 21 -3.28 13.69 -7.56
N GLN A 22 -4.00 14.33 -8.47
CA GLN A 22 -4.95 15.36 -8.12
C GLN A 22 -6.09 14.83 -7.25
N VAL A 23 -6.62 13.65 -7.58
CA VAL A 23 -7.66 13.00 -6.77
C VAL A 23 -7.16 12.73 -5.35
N PHE A 24 -5.94 12.21 -5.22
CA PHE A 24 -5.35 11.92 -3.92
C PHE A 24 -5.15 13.19 -3.10
N LEU A 25 -4.57 14.21 -3.70
CA LEU A 25 -4.26 15.46 -2.99
C LEU A 25 -5.51 16.24 -2.60
N SER A 26 -6.56 16.18 -3.41
CA SER A 26 -7.80 16.95 -3.15
C SER A 26 -8.79 16.22 -2.26
N SER A 27 -8.52 14.98 -1.90
CA SER A 27 -9.46 14.16 -1.10
C SER A 27 -9.64 14.65 0.33
N GLY A 28 -8.70 15.42 0.86
CA GLY A 28 -8.67 15.79 2.26
C GLY A 28 -8.14 14.70 3.19
N SER A 29 -7.81 13.54 2.66
CA SER A 29 -7.27 12.44 3.45
C SER A 29 -5.81 12.65 3.77
N HIS A 30 -5.46 12.57 5.04
CA HIS A 30 -4.07 12.63 5.48
C HIS A 30 -3.24 11.48 4.91
N PHE A 31 -3.84 10.30 4.80
CA PHE A 31 -3.16 9.14 4.22
C PHE A 31 -2.83 9.37 2.75
N LEU A 32 -3.80 9.82 1.98
CA LEU A 32 -3.64 10.00 0.53
C LEU A 32 -2.69 11.14 0.18
N SER A 33 -2.68 12.21 0.99
CA SER A 33 -1.77 13.33 0.74
C SER A 33 -0.31 12.98 1.01
N ASN A 34 -0.05 11.88 1.73
CA ASN A 34 1.28 11.39 2.02
C ASN A 34 1.68 10.19 1.15
N ALA A 35 0.96 9.93 0.08
CA ALA A 35 1.30 8.85 -0.84
C ALA A 35 2.62 9.13 -1.55
N ASP A 36 3.37 8.06 -1.79
CA ASP A 36 4.59 8.11 -2.60
C ASP A 36 4.25 7.65 -4.01
N TRP A 37 4.86 8.28 -5.01
CA TRP A 37 4.56 8.05 -6.41
C TRP A 37 5.79 7.64 -7.18
N GLY A 38 5.65 6.62 -8.02
CA GLY A 38 6.76 6.12 -8.83
C GLY A 38 6.73 6.58 -10.28
N CYS A 39 5.83 7.51 -10.64
CA CYS A 39 5.64 7.90 -12.04
C CYS A 39 6.90 8.42 -12.71
N ASP A 40 7.70 9.19 -11.99
CA ASP A 40 8.94 9.78 -12.53
C ASP A 40 10.00 8.72 -12.82
N ASP A 41 9.87 7.54 -12.22
CA ASP A 41 10.80 6.44 -12.44
C ASP A 41 10.17 5.33 -13.31
N GLY A 42 9.09 5.63 -14.00
CA GLY A 42 8.44 4.69 -14.90
C GLY A 42 7.51 3.69 -14.22
N GLU A 43 7.33 3.79 -12.90
CA GLU A 43 6.43 2.94 -12.14
C GLU A 43 5.14 3.71 -11.86
N HIS A 44 4.11 3.48 -12.67
CA HIS A 44 2.85 4.24 -12.59
C HIS A 44 1.95 3.74 -11.49
N LYS A 45 2.39 3.96 -10.27
CA LYS A 45 1.71 3.51 -9.05
C LYS A 45 1.88 4.52 -7.94
N ALA A 46 0.92 4.51 -7.02
CA ALA A 46 1.05 5.18 -5.74
C ALA A 46 1.20 4.14 -4.64
N TRP A 47 2.00 4.44 -3.63
CA TRP A 47 2.18 3.57 -2.47
C TRP A 47 1.91 4.35 -1.19
N ILE A 48 1.17 3.70 -0.29
CA ILE A 48 0.86 4.24 1.04
C ILE A 48 1.07 3.12 2.05
N VAL A 49 1.71 3.44 3.17
CA VAL A 49 1.82 2.50 4.29
C VAL A 49 0.93 3.01 5.40
N VAL A 50 0.01 2.17 5.87
CA VAL A 50 -0.95 2.54 6.89
C VAL A 50 -0.99 1.48 7.99
N ASP A 51 -1.28 1.92 9.21
CA ASP A 51 -1.43 1.02 10.37
C ASP A 51 -2.92 0.89 10.65
N VAL A 52 -3.51 -0.21 10.22
CA VAL A 52 -4.94 -0.48 10.32
C VAL A 52 -5.18 -1.92 10.76
N ASN A 53 -6.43 -2.25 11.07
CA ASN A 53 -6.78 -3.57 11.62
C ASN A 53 -6.95 -4.65 10.54
N SER A 54 -7.28 -4.27 9.32
CA SER A 54 -7.60 -5.24 8.29
C SER A 54 -7.32 -4.69 6.89
N LYS A 55 -7.27 -5.58 5.91
CA LYS A 55 -7.16 -5.20 4.50
C LYS A 55 -8.39 -4.40 4.05
N GLU A 56 -9.55 -4.73 4.57
CA GLU A 56 -10.79 -4.02 4.25
C GLU A 56 -10.71 -2.56 4.71
N GLU A 57 -10.18 -2.33 5.91
CA GLU A 57 -9.94 -0.97 6.40
C GLU A 57 -8.97 -0.21 5.50
N ALA A 58 -7.88 -0.86 5.11
CA ALA A 58 -6.91 -0.26 4.20
C ALA A 58 -7.55 0.11 2.87
N LEU A 59 -8.38 -0.78 2.32
CA LEU A 59 -9.06 -0.55 1.05
C LEU A 59 -9.99 0.65 1.11
N GLN A 60 -10.62 0.90 2.24
CA GLN A 60 -11.52 2.06 2.41
C GLN A 60 -10.78 3.39 2.31
N ILE A 61 -9.47 3.41 2.53
CA ILE A 61 -8.66 4.61 2.37
C ILE A 61 -8.52 4.98 0.90
N VAL A 62 -8.50 3.98 0.01
CA VAL A 62 -8.35 4.21 -1.43
C VAL A 62 -9.60 4.88 -1.98
N PRO A 63 -9.46 5.94 -2.80
CA PRO A 63 -10.64 6.56 -3.44
C PRO A 63 -11.42 5.52 -4.24
N PRO A 64 -12.77 5.58 -4.21
CA PRO A 64 -13.59 4.58 -4.91
C PRO A 64 -13.20 4.34 -6.37
N LEU A 65 -12.78 5.41 -7.05
CA LEU A 65 -12.38 5.34 -8.45
C LEU A 65 -11.21 4.36 -8.68
N TYR A 66 -10.36 4.17 -7.69
CA TYR A 66 -9.14 3.36 -7.82
C TYR A 66 -9.17 2.06 -7.01
N ARG A 67 -10.26 1.76 -6.30
CA ARG A 67 -10.34 0.59 -5.42
C ARG A 67 -10.20 -0.73 -6.14
N GLN A 68 -10.72 -0.82 -7.34
CA GLN A 68 -10.73 -2.08 -8.10
C GLN A 68 -9.32 -2.55 -8.45
N GLN A 69 -8.41 -1.64 -8.76
CA GLN A 69 -7.04 -1.98 -9.11
C GLN A 69 -6.09 -1.94 -7.92
N ALA A 70 -6.53 -1.50 -6.76
CA ALA A 70 -5.67 -1.41 -5.58
C ALA A 70 -5.28 -2.79 -5.07
N LYS A 71 -4.02 -2.92 -4.67
CA LYS A 71 -3.50 -4.13 -4.05
C LYS A 71 -3.11 -3.81 -2.63
N ILE A 72 -3.59 -4.61 -1.69
CA ILE A 72 -3.30 -4.44 -0.27
C ILE A 72 -2.41 -5.59 0.19
N VAL A 73 -1.29 -5.25 0.81
CA VAL A 73 -0.36 -6.25 1.35
C VAL A 73 -0.16 -5.98 2.83
N ARG A 74 -0.45 -6.97 3.65
CA ARG A 74 -0.12 -6.90 5.07
C ARG A 74 1.38 -7.09 5.24
N LEU A 75 2.01 -6.17 5.97
CA LEU A 75 3.45 -6.18 6.16
C LEU A 75 3.79 -6.79 7.51
N THR A 76 4.85 -7.59 7.55
CA THR A 76 5.33 -8.22 8.76
C THR A 76 6.83 -8.01 8.86
N LYS A 77 7.30 -7.68 10.05
CA LYS A 77 8.74 -7.61 10.32
C LYS A 77 9.21 -8.88 10.99
N TYR A 78 10.36 -9.36 10.54
CA TYR A 78 10.99 -10.51 11.16
C TYR A 78 12.25 -10.04 11.90
N THR A 79 12.50 -10.66 13.05
CA THR A 79 13.71 -10.41 13.83
C THR A 79 14.54 -11.69 13.88
N GLN A 80 15.78 -11.59 14.33
CA GLN A 80 16.62 -12.78 14.52
C GLN A 80 15.96 -13.78 15.47
N ALA A 81 15.35 -13.27 16.55
CA ALA A 81 14.70 -14.14 17.53
C ALA A 81 13.51 -14.88 16.94
N THR A 82 12.65 -14.18 16.19
CA THR A 82 11.47 -14.81 15.56
C THR A 82 11.87 -15.81 14.49
N MET A 83 12.93 -15.53 13.73
CA MET A 83 13.43 -16.46 12.70
C MET A 83 14.03 -17.71 13.32
N LYS A 84 14.77 -17.57 14.42
CA LYS A 84 15.30 -18.73 15.15
C LYS A 84 14.19 -19.62 15.66
N ALA A 85 13.14 -19.05 16.22
CA ALA A 85 11.98 -19.81 16.70
C ALA A 85 11.31 -20.57 15.57
N ALA A 86 11.12 -19.93 14.41
CA ALA A 86 10.51 -20.56 13.25
C ALA A 86 11.32 -21.73 12.74
N VAL A 87 12.65 -21.58 12.65
CA VAL A 87 13.55 -22.64 12.22
C VAL A 87 13.52 -23.81 13.20
N SER A 88 13.55 -23.53 14.50
CA SER A 88 13.47 -24.59 15.53
C SER A 88 12.17 -25.37 15.42
N GLN A 89 11.05 -24.70 15.20
CA GLN A 89 9.76 -25.36 15.02
C GLN A 89 9.74 -26.21 13.76
N SER A 90 10.35 -25.75 12.67
CA SER A 90 10.44 -26.52 11.42
C SER A 90 11.18 -27.85 11.62
N HIS A 91 12.19 -27.85 12.47
CA HIS A 91 12.99 -29.05 12.73
C HIS A 91 12.26 -30.11 13.53
N HIS A 92 11.15 -29.75 14.16
CA HIS A 92 10.36 -30.68 14.97
C HIS A 92 9.21 -31.33 14.20
N SER A 93 9.00 -30.94 12.99
CA SER A 93 7.89 -31.47 12.18
C SER A 93 8.29 -32.68 11.35
#